data_31b0716013fdc27c9232e8328b332f4f
#
_entry.id   31b0716013fdc27c9232e8328b332f4f
#
_cell.length_a   1.000
_cell.length_b   1.000
_cell.length_c   1.000
_cell.angle_alpha   90.00
_cell.angle_beta   90.00
_cell.angle_gamma   90.00
#
_symmetry.space_group_name_H-M   'P 1'
#
loop_
_entity.id
_entity.type
_entity.pdbx_description
1 polymer ?
#
loop_
_entity_poly.entity_id
_entity_poly.type
_entity_poly.pdbx_seq_one_letter_code
_entity_poly.pdbx_strand_id
1 'polypeptide(L)'
;MTIRGLLSISSLTMLFMGLVFLLFPEYVTFNEIQDPSEKEKFIAIANKQIISSIFLFVGILLLVARRNVTSAARRILFGSSIGFFIIISIQVKLYFIDNIIIYWPIFIIFSVLCILSFYVSYLKKY
;
A
#
# COMPACT_ATOMS: atom_id res chain seq x y z
N MET A 1 -17.36 6.29 9.25
CA MET A 1 -16.93 5.60 8.02
C MET A 1 -17.38 4.16 8.07
N THR A 2 -17.94 3.68 6.97
CA THR A 2 -18.45 2.31 6.88
C THR A 2 -17.36 1.35 6.38
N ILE A 3 -17.60 0.04 6.56
CA ILE A 3 -16.68 -0.99 6.05
C ILE A 3 -16.54 -0.87 4.53
N ARG A 4 -17.65 -0.72 3.82
CA ARG A 4 -17.64 -0.58 2.36
C ARG A 4 -16.94 0.70 1.92
N GLY A 5 -17.17 1.79 2.63
CA GLY A 5 -16.51 3.06 2.34
C GLY A 5 -15.01 2.96 2.48
N LEU A 6 -14.53 2.32 3.54
CA LEU A 6 -13.09 2.16 3.76
C LEU A 6 -12.47 1.19 2.75
N LEU A 7 -13.17 0.11 2.39
CA LEU A 7 -12.71 -0.79 1.32
C LEU A 7 -12.59 -0.03 -0.01
N SER A 8 -13.55 0.83 -0.32
CA SER A 8 -13.49 1.65 -1.54
C SER A 8 -12.30 2.60 -1.51
N ILE A 9 -12.07 3.29 -0.39
CA ILE A 9 -10.94 4.20 -0.26
C ILE A 9 -9.62 3.45 -0.37
N SER A 10 -9.50 2.31 0.31
CA SER A 10 -8.29 1.49 0.25
C SER A 10 -8.03 0.99 -1.16
N SER A 11 -9.07 0.51 -1.86
CA SER A 11 -8.92 0.02 -3.22
C SER A 11 -8.49 1.13 -4.17
N LEU A 12 -9.10 2.30 -4.08
CA LEU A 12 -8.74 3.44 -4.92
C LEU A 12 -7.31 3.91 -4.64
N THR A 13 -6.90 3.92 -3.37
CA THR A 13 -5.53 4.29 -2.99
C THR A 13 -4.52 3.30 -3.60
N MET A 14 -4.79 2.00 -3.48
CA MET A 14 -3.89 0.99 -4.03
C MET A 14 -3.83 1.05 -5.55
N LEU A 15 -4.96 1.26 -6.22
CA LEU A 15 -4.99 1.41 -7.67
C LEU A 15 -4.22 2.66 -8.11
N PHE A 16 -4.43 3.77 -7.42
CA PHE A 16 -3.73 5.01 -7.73
C PHE A 16 -2.21 4.85 -7.56
N MET A 17 -1.78 4.26 -6.43
CA MET A 17 -0.36 4.03 -6.19
C MET A 17 0.24 3.06 -7.20
N GLY A 18 -0.52 2.03 -7.58
CA GLY A 18 -0.08 1.10 -8.62
C GLY A 18 0.13 1.81 -9.94
N LEU A 19 -0.78 2.69 -10.34
CA LEU A 19 -0.64 3.46 -11.57
C LEU A 19 0.55 4.41 -11.51
N VAL A 20 0.76 5.08 -10.38
CA VAL A 20 1.91 6.00 -10.21
C VAL A 20 3.22 5.23 -10.34
N PHE A 21 3.33 4.08 -9.70
CA PHE A 21 4.55 3.27 -9.78
C PHE A 21 4.78 2.69 -11.17
N LEU A 22 3.71 2.39 -11.91
CA LEU A 22 3.81 1.87 -13.26
C LEU A 22 4.22 2.94 -14.28
N LEU A 23 3.57 4.11 -14.21
CA LEU A 23 3.77 5.18 -15.18
C LEU A 23 4.94 6.09 -14.84
N PHE A 24 5.23 6.27 -13.56
CA PHE A 24 6.28 7.19 -13.09
C PHE A 24 7.22 6.49 -12.11
N PRO A 25 7.82 5.34 -12.48
CA PRO A 25 8.68 4.61 -11.55
C PRO A 25 9.95 5.39 -11.23
N GLU A 26 10.43 6.22 -12.15
CA GLU A 26 11.64 7.02 -11.95
C GLU A 26 11.47 8.05 -10.83
N TYR A 27 10.31 8.71 -10.78
CA TYR A 27 10.03 9.71 -9.75
C TYR A 27 10.14 9.13 -8.35
N VAL A 28 9.55 7.94 -8.14
CA VAL A 28 9.59 7.28 -6.84
C VAL A 28 11.01 6.80 -6.53
N THR A 29 11.72 6.27 -7.53
CA THR A 29 13.08 5.75 -7.35
C THR A 29 14.06 6.83 -6.94
N PHE A 30 13.99 8.01 -7.55
CA PHE A 30 14.92 9.09 -7.24
C PHE A 30 14.82 9.59 -5.80
N ASN A 31 13.69 9.37 -5.13
CA ASN A 31 13.53 9.76 -3.73
C ASN A 31 14.06 8.70 -2.76
N GLU A 32 14.44 7.51 -3.24
CA GLU A 32 14.87 6.40 -2.41
C GLU A 32 16.37 6.15 -2.47
N ILE A 33 17.02 6.45 -3.60
CA ILE A 33 18.42 6.11 -3.84
C ILE A 33 19.21 7.38 -4.09
N GLN A 34 20.32 7.56 -3.38
CA GLN A 34 21.25 8.66 -3.61
C GLN A 34 22.31 8.22 -4.62
N ASP A 35 22.55 9.09 -5.63
CA ASP A 35 23.59 8.89 -6.65
C ASP A 35 23.59 7.49 -7.24
N PRO A 36 22.45 6.98 -7.75
CA PRO A 36 22.39 5.61 -8.31
C PRO A 36 23.16 5.52 -9.62
N SER A 37 23.85 4.40 -9.82
CA SER A 37 24.41 4.06 -11.13
C SER A 37 23.26 3.77 -12.11
N GLU A 38 23.57 3.76 -13.42
CA GLU A 38 22.53 3.44 -14.42
C GLU A 38 21.98 2.04 -14.25
N LYS A 39 22.82 1.08 -13.88
CA LYS A 39 22.37 -0.28 -13.60
C LYS A 39 21.45 -0.34 -12.41
N GLU A 40 21.77 0.40 -11.33
CA GLU A 40 20.93 0.48 -10.14
C GLU A 40 19.59 1.14 -10.46
N LYS A 41 19.59 2.19 -11.29
CA LYS A 41 18.35 2.83 -11.74
C LYS A 41 17.47 1.84 -12.52
N PHE A 42 18.05 1.10 -13.43
CA PHE A 42 17.30 0.13 -14.24
C PHE A 42 16.64 -0.93 -13.35
N ILE A 43 17.41 -1.51 -12.42
CA ILE A 43 16.91 -2.52 -11.50
C ILE A 43 15.81 -1.95 -10.60
N ALA A 44 16.02 -0.75 -10.07
CA ALA A 44 15.05 -0.11 -9.21
C ALA A 44 13.75 0.21 -9.94
N ILE A 45 13.82 0.69 -11.18
CA ILE A 45 12.64 0.94 -12.01
C ILE A 45 11.88 -0.35 -12.28
N ALA A 46 12.59 -1.43 -12.63
CA ALA A 46 11.96 -2.72 -12.86
C ALA A 46 11.27 -3.24 -11.61
N ASN A 47 11.89 -3.12 -10.45
CA ASN A 47 11.29 -3.52 -9.17
C ASN A 47 10.04 -2.70 -8.85
N LYS A 48 10.04 -1.39 -9.12
CA LYS A 48 8.87 -0.55 -8.91
C LYS A 48 7.71 -0.95 -9.82
N GLN A 49 7.99 -1.36 -11.04
CA GLN A 49 6.95 -1.85 -11.95
C GLN A 49 6.38 -3.18 -11.49
N ILE A 50 7.19 -4.07 -10.92
CA ILE A 50 6.70 -5.31 -10.33
C ILE A 50 5.80 -5.00 -9.13
N ILE A 51 6.23 -4.10 -8.26
CA ILE A 51 5.43 -3.66 -7.10
C ILE A 51 4.12 -3.05 -7.56
N SER A 52 4.12 -2.28 -8.66
CA SER A 52 2.90 -1.69 -9.19
C SER A 52 1.87 -2.74 -9.57
N SER A 53 2.30 -3.85 -10.15
CA SER A 53 1.38 -4.93 -10.51
C SER A 53 0.73 -5.55 -9.28
N ILE A 54 1.47 -5.68 -8.19
CA ILE A 54 0.94 -6.19 -6.92
C ILE A 54 -0.08 -5.19 -6.34
N PHE A 55 0.22 -3.90 -6.36
CA PHE A 55 -0.70 -2.87 -5.88
C PHE A 55 -2.00 -2.87 -6.69
N LEU A 56 -1.92 -2.99 -8.01
CA LEU A 56 -3.11 -3.05 -8.85
C LEU A 56 -3.93 -4.31 -8.54
N PHE A 57 -3.28 -5.44 -8.36
CA PHE A 57 -3.95 -6.69 -8.00
C PHE A 57 -4.71 -6.56 -6.68
N VAL A 58 -4.05 -6.04 -5.65
CA VAL A 58 -4.68 -5.84 -4.34
C VAL A 58 -5.83 -4.83 -4.44
N GLY A 59 -5.63 -3.74 -5.19
CA GLY A 59 -6.67 -2.74 -5.40
C GLY A 59 -7.92 -3.31 -6.03
N ILE A 60 -7.77 -4.16 -7.04
CA ILE A 60 -8.90 -4.82 -7.70
C ILE A 60 -9.60 -5.77 -6.73
N LEU A 61 -8.84 -6.55 -5.96
CA LEU A 61 -9.42 -7.46 -4.96
C LEU A 61 -10.25 -6.70 -3.92
N LEU A 62 -9.74 -5.58 -3.41
CA LEU A 62 -10.47 -4.77 -2.44
C LEU A 62 -11.71 -4.14 -3.06
N LEU A 63 -11.64 -3.72 -4.32
CA LEU A 63 -12.80 -3.17 -5.00
C LEU A 63 -13.92 -4.20 -5.17
N VAL A 64 -13.57 -5.42 -5.52
CA VAL A 64 -14.54 -6.52 -5.62
C VAL A 64 -15.08 -6.88 -4.23
N ALA A 65 -14.22 -6.89 -3.23
CA ALA A 65 -14.58 -7.27 -1.86
C ALA A 65 -15.66 -6.36 -1.26
N ARG A 66 -15.75 -5.11 -1.69
CA ARG A 66 -16.74 -4.17 -1.14
C ARG A 66 -18.19 -4.61 -1.43
N ARG A 67 -18.38 -5.48 -2.42
CA ARG A 67 -19.70 -5.98 -2.80
C ARG A 67 -20.14 -7.19 -1.99
N ASN A 68 -19.27 -7.72 -1.15
CA ASN A 68 -19.59 -8.87 -0.33
C ASN A 68 -20.52 -8.50 0.83
N VAL A 69 -21.10 -9.53 1.47
CA VAL A 69 -21.88 -9.34 2.70
C VAL A 69 -21.00 -8.73 3.79
N THR A 70 -21.62 -8.03 4.73
CA THR A 70 -20.91 -7.25 5.75
C THR A 70 -19.87 -8.07 6.53
N SER A 71 -20.21 -9.31 6.91
CA SER A 71 -19.29 -10.16 7.67
C SER A 71 -18.03 -10.51 6.88
N ALA A 72 -18.19 -10.86 5.60
CA ALA A 72 -17.06 -11.18 4.72
C ALA A 72 -16.22 -9.93 4.45
N ALA A 73 -16.86 -8.80 4.17
CA ALA A 73 -16.17 -7.53 3.94
C ALA A 73 -15.35 -7.12 5.17
N ARG A 74 -15.88 -7.32 6.37
CA ARG A 74 -15.17 -7.03 7.62
C ARG A 74 -13.91 -7.88 7.76
N ARG A 75 -14.01 -9.17 7.46
CA ARG A 75 -12.85 -10.07 7.54
C ARG A 75 -11.76 -9.66 6.55
N ILE A 76 -12.16 -9.28 5.34
CA ILE A 76 -11.22 -8.82 4.33
C ILE A 76 -10.55 -7.52 4.78
N LEU A 77 -11.31 -6.59 5.36
CA LEU A 77 -10.77 -5.34 5.88
C LEU A 77 -9.78 -5.60 7.03
N PHE A 78 -10.11 -6.51 7.93
CA PHE A 78 -9.20 -6.89 9.01
C PHE A 78 -7.90 -7.49 8.46
N GLY A 79 -8.01 -8.39 7.48
CA GLY A 79 -6.83 -8.93 6.80
C GLY A 79 -6.01 -7.86 6.11
N SER A 80 -6.67 -6.88 5.52
CA SER A 80 -5.98 -5.73 4.90
C SER A 80 -5.22 -4.91 5.93
N SER A 81 -5.77 -4.73 7.14
CA SER A 81 -5.07 -3.99 8.19
C SER A 81 -3.78 -4.69 8.59
N ILE A 82 -3.79 -6.01 8.67
CA ILE A 82 -2.59 -6.80 8.94
C ILE A 82 -1.58 -6.63 7.79
N GLY A 83 -2.05 -6.69 6.55
CA GLY A 83 -1.19 -6.48 5.38
C GLY A 83 -0.54 -5.10 5.38
N PHE A 84 -1.28 -4.06 5.66
CA PHE A 84 -0.73 -2.71 5.77
C PHE A 84 0.29 -2.61 6.91
N PHE A 85 0.02 -3.27 8.03
CA PHE A 85 0.96 -3.30 9.15
C PHE A 85 2.28 -3.97 8.76
N ILE A 86 2.22 -5.07 8.00
CA ILE A 86 3.42 -5.74 7.50
C ILE A 86 4.23 -4.80 6.59
N ILE A 87 3.56 -4.09 5.69
CA ILE A 87 4.21 -3.13 4.79
C ILE A 87 4.92 -2.04 5.60
N ILE A 88 4.25 -1.47 6.60
CA ILE A 88 4.83 -0.45 7.46
C ILE A 88 6.04 -0.99 8.22
N SER A 89 5.93 -2.20 8.78
CA SER A 89 7.01 -2.83 9.54
C SER A 89 8.26 -3.04 8.68
N ILE A 90 8.07 -3.45 7.42
CA ILE A 90 9.19 -3.63 6.49
C ILE A 90 9.84 -2.29 6.18
N GLN A 91 9.05 -1.24 5.97
CA GLN A 91 9.59 0.10 5.73
C GLN A 91 10.39 0.63 6.92
N VAL A 92 9.90 0.41 8.14
CA VAL A 92 10.62 0.80 9.37
C VAL A 92 11.94 0.03 9.47
N LYS A 93 11.93 -1.26 9.21
CA LYS A 93 13.14 -2.08 9.21
C LYS A 93 14.17 -1.55 8.21
N LEU A 94 13.74 -1.27 6.98
CA LEU A 94 14.64 -0.77 5.94
C LEU A 94 15.26 0.57 6.34
N TYR A 95 14.50 1.44 6.97
CA TYR A 95 15.01 2.74 7.40
C TYR A 95 16.03 2.62 8.53
N PHE A 96 15.71 1.86 9.59
CA PHE A 96 16.56 1.82 10.77
C PHE A 96 17.72 0.83 10.66
N ILE A 97 17.54 -0.29 9.97
CA ILE A 97 18.55 -1.34 9.91
C ILE A 97 19.40 -1.21 8.64
N ASP A 98 18.74 -1.01 7.50
CA ASP A 98 19.43 -0.97 6.21
C ASP A 98 19.74 0.46 5.74
N ASN A 99 19.34 1.47 6.50
CA ASN A 99 19.58 2.90 6.20
C ASN A 99 19.04 3.34 4.84
N ILE A 100 17.93 2.74 4.40
CA ILE A 100 17.26 3.11 3.16
C ILE A 100 16.30 4.26 3.45
N ILE A 101 16.30 5.28 2.59
CA ILE A 101 15.45 6.45 2.74
C ILE A 101 13.99 6.06 2.50
N ILE A 102 13.11 6.43 3.45
CA ILE A 102 11.67 6.20 3.32
C ILE A 102 11.05 7.32 2.48
N TYR A 103 10.17 6.94 1.55
CA TYR A 103 9.31 7.89 0.87
C TYR A 103 8.11 8.19 1.79
N TRP A 104 8.19 9.29 2.52
CA TRP A 104 7.27 9.62 3.61
C TRP A 104 5.79 9.64 3.22
N PRO A 105 5.39 10.18 2.05
CA PRO A 105 3.96 10.16 1.69
C PRO A 105 3.37 8.76 1.65
N ILE A 106 4.09 7.79 1.11
CA ILE A 106 3.63 6.40 1.07
C ILE A 106 3.53 5.81 2.47
N PHE A 107 4.52 6.06 3.31
CA PHE A 107 4.53 5.59 4.70
C PHE A 107 3.32 6.14 5.46
N ILE A 108 3.04 7.42 5.33
CA ILE A 108 1.91 8.06 6.01
C ILE A 108 0.58 7.49 5.52
N ILE A 109 0.42 7.30 4.21
CA ILE A 109 -0.80 6.75 3.62
C ILE A 109 -1.07 5.35 4.17
N PHE A 110 -0.07 4.47 4.15
CA PHE A 110 -0.25 3.11 4.66
C PHE A 110 -0.50 3.08 6.16
N SER A 111 0.12 3.98 6.93
CA SER A 111 -0.12 4.07 8.37
C SER A 111 -1.56 4.46 8.67
N VAL A 112 -2.09 5.45 7.97
CA VAL A 112 -3.48 5.89 8.13
C VAL A 112 -4.43 4.77 7.73
N LEU A 113 -4.21 4.10 6.61
CA LEU A 113 -5.06 3.00 6.17
C LEU A 113 -5.02 1.83 7.15
N CYS A 114 -3.86 1.52 7.71
CA CYS A 114 -3.72 0.46 8.71
C CYS A 114 -4.58 0.74 9.94
N ILE A 115 -4.43 1.93 10.50
CA ILE A 115 -5.16 2.33 11.71
C ILE A 115 -6.66 2.36 11.45
N LEU A 116 -7.10 2.97 10.37
CA LEU A 116 -8.52 3.06 10.03
C LEU A 116 -9.13 1.69 9.75
N SER A 117 -8.40 0.84 9.02
CA SER A 117 -8.88 -0.51 8.70
C SER A 117 -9.04 -1.36 9.96
N PHE A 118 -8.08 -1.28 10.86
CA PHE A 118 -8.17 -1.99 12.14
C PHE A 118 -9.33 -1.47 12.97
N TYR A 119 -9.45 -0.15 13.09
CA TYR A 119 -10.52 0.47 13.89
C TYR A 119 -11.90 0.09 13.36
N VAL A 120 -12.13 0.25 12.07
CA VAL A 120 -13.45 0.00 11.47
C VAL A 120 -13.78 -1.48 11.50
N SER A 121 -12.81 -2.37 11.25
CA SER A 121 -13.06 -3.80 11.20
C SER A 121 -13.29 -4.41 12.58
N TYR A 122 -12.64 -3.87 13.60
CA TYR A 122 -12.67 -4.46 14.95
C TYR A 122 -13.64 -3.75 15.88
N LEU A 123 -13.63 -2.43 15.89
CA LEU A 123 -14.35 -1.63 16.89
C LEU A 123 -15.74 -1.19 16.44
N LYS A 124 -15.93 -0.93 15.16
CA LYS A 124 -17.27 -0.54 14.65
C LYS A 124 -18.04 -1.76 14.18
N LYS A 125 -19.34 -1.75 14.46
CA LYS A 125 -20.21 -2.83 14.01
C LYS A 125 -20.62 -2.70 12.54
N TYR A 126 -20.55 -1.54 11.95
CA TYR A 126 -20.87 -1.33 10.52
C TYR A 126 -20.29 -0.03 10.00
#